data_12a796c5812b919e9feb2b3b0ab6fc58
#
_entry.id   12a796c5812b919e9feb2b3b0ab6fc58
#
_cell.length_a   1.000
_cell.length_b   1.000
_cell.length_c   1.000
_cell.angle_alpha   90.00
_cell.angle_beta   90.00
_cell.angle_gamma   90.00
#
_symmetry.space_group_name_H-M   'P 1'
#
loop_
_entity.id
_entity.type
_entity.pdbx_description
1 polymer ?
#
loop_
_entity_poly.entity_id
_entity_poly.type
_entity_poly.pdbx_seq_one_letter_code
_entity_poly.pdbx_strand_id
1 'polypeptide(L)'
;MEFKDRKLIFDDSTIYFIDKDSQKKHFVMMDWEHNIMKAHADYACSNGGDILEIGFGMGISANYIQQNNIKSHTIVECHPAVTNNAYAWAENKPNVNIILGDWFDVKYHLGLYDGLFYDTYGDTKAKQLKDYLPTFMKNKGVATWWNSYNEKNNQLGIKADSYSIIDVNPKNNNYFKFNKYYLPKKEFK
;
A
#
# COMPACT_ATOMS: atom_id res chain seq x y z
N MET A 1 7.31 19.99 -5.43
CA MET A 1 6.05 19.86 -4.64
C MET A 1 5.97 18.40 -4.21
N GLU A 2 5.84 18.16 -2.91
CA GLU A 2 5.68 16.80 -2.37
C GLU A 2 4.31 16.23 -2.74
N PHE A 3 4.15 14.92 -2.70
CA PHE A 3 2.88 14.26 -3.05
C PHE A 3 1.73 14.76 -2.17
N LYS A 4 1.93 14.88 -0.86
CA LYS A 4 0.92 15.34 0.11
C LYS A 4 0.36 16.74 -0.17
N ASP A 5 1.08 17.57 -0.95
CA ASP A 5 0.69 18.95 -1.30
C ASP A 5 0.01 19.04 -2.67
N ARG A 6 -0.14 17.93 -3.38
CA ARG A 6 -0.76 17.90 -4.70
C ARG A 6 -2.28 17.94 -4.57
N LYS A 7 -2.95 18.64 -5.51
CA LYS A 7 -4.40 18.60 -5.59
C LYS A 7 -4.81 17.30 -6.31
N LEU A 8 -5.34 16.35 -5.56
CA LEU A 8 -5.88 15.11 -6.12
C LEU A 8 -7.30 15.30 -6.66
N ILE A 9 -7.61 14.53 -7.68
CA ILE A 9 -8.93 14.39 -8.28
C ILE A 9 -9.33 12.92 -8.10
N PHE A 10 -10.54 12.73 -7.57
CA PHE A 10 -11.14 11.44 -7.31
C PHE A 10 -12.31 11.26 -8.26
N ASP A 11 -12.34 10.15 -8.97
CA ASP A 11 -13.51 9.68 -9.70
C ASP A 11 -13.82 8.22 -9.30
N ASP A 12 -14.87 7.63 -9.88
CA ASP A 12 -15.35 6.30 -9.49
C ASP A 12 -14.32 5.19 -9.69
N SER A 13 -13.32 5.40 -10.52
CA SER A 13 -12.35 4.37 -10.93
C SER A 13 -10.89 4.75 -10.73
N THR A 14 -10.59 6.02 -10.38
CA THR A 14 -9.21 6.48 -10.31
C THR A 14 -8.97 7.58 -9.28
N ILE A 15 -7.75 7.63 -8.76
CA ILE A 15 -7.17 8.81 -8.13
C ILE A 15 -6.04 9.31 -9.02
N TYR A 16 -6.05 10.60 -9.33
CA TYR A 16 -5.01 11.21 -10.15
C TYR A 16 -4.79 12.68 -9.81
N PHE A 17 -3.73 13.25 -10.33
CA PHE A 17 -3.52 14.70 -10.39
C PHE A 17 -3.04 15.13 -11.77
N ILE A 18 -3.18 16.42 -12.07
CA ILE A 18 -2.66 17.04 -13.27
C ILE A 18 -1.44 17.87 -12.88
N ASP A 19 -0.30 17.55 -13.46
CA ASP A 19 0.92 18.33 -13.26
C ASP A 19 0.75 19.72 -13.88
N LYS A 20 1.04 20.75 -13.08
CA LYS A 20 0.75 22.14 -13.48
C LYS A 20 1.57 22.63 -14.67
N ASP A 21 2.80 22.16 -14.78
CA ASP A 21 3.74 22.63 -15.81
C ASP A 21 3.57 21.86 -17.11
N SER A 22 3.50 20.54 -17.03
CA SER A 22 3.39 19.68 -18.21
C SER A 22 1.96 19.40 -18.67
N GLN A 23 0.95 19.76 -17.86
CA GLN A 23 -0.47 19.44 -18.05
C GLN A 23 -0.74 17.92 -18.18
N LYS A 24 0.20 17.07 -17.76
CA LYS A 24 0.06 15.63 -17.82
C LYS A 24 -0.75 15.09 -16.64
N LYS A 25 -1.62 14.14 -16.95
CA LYS A 25 -2.36 13.35 -15.95
C LYS A 25 -1.42 12.28 -15.38
N HIS A 26 -1.33 12.24 -14.06
CA HIS A 26 -0.58 11.24 -13.31
C HIS A 26 -1.54 10.44 -12.45
N PHE A 27 -1.69 9.16 -12.74
CA PHE A 27 -2.50 8.26 -11.95
C PHE A 27 -1.78 7.85 -10.67
N VAL A 28 -2.50 7.91 -9.57
CA VAL A 28 -2.03 7.47 -8.25
C VAL A 28 -2.48 6.04 -7.97
N MET A 29 -3.76 5.74 -8.27
CA MET A 29 -4.36 4.42 -8.12
C MET A 29 -5.55 4.28 -9.08
N MET A 30 -5.83 3.05 -9.49
CA MET A 30 -6.91 2.74 -10.43
C MET A 30 -7.62 1.42 -10.06
N ASP A 31 -8.89 1.30 -10.45
CA ASP A 31 -9.75 0.15 -10.16
C ASP A 31 -9.26 -1.18 -10.76
N TRP A 32 -8.51 -1.17 -11.87
CA TRP A 32 -7.94 -2.40 -12.44
C TRP A 32 -6.99 -3.15 -11.50
N GLU A 33 -6.55 -2.50 -10.41
CA GLU A 33 -5.63 -3.07 -9.41
C GLU A 33 -6.30 -4.04 -8.42
N HIS A 34 -7.63 -4.21 -8.46
CA HIS A 34 -8.38 -5.03 -7.50
C HIS A 34 -7.77 -6.40 -7.23
N ASN A 35 -7.38 -7.15 -8.27
CA ASN A 35 -6.81 -8.49 -8.11
C ASN A 35 -5.43 -8.45 -7.43
N ILE A 36 -4.63 -7.43 -7.71
CA ILE A 36 -3.32 -7.21 -7.09
C ILE A 36 -3.51 -6.87 -5.61
N MET A 37 -4.38 -5.90 -5.31
CA MET A 37 -4.66 -5.44 -3.95
C MET A 37 -5.24 -6.57 -3.09
N LYS A 38 -6.16 -7.38 -3.66
CA LYS A 38 -6.66 -8.57 -2.99
C LYS A 38 -5.55 -9.54 -2.62
N ALA A 39 -4.66 -9.84 -3.55
CA ALA A 39 -3.57 -10.78 -3.29
C ALA A 39 -2.56 -10.25 -2.25
N HIS A 40 -2.28 -8.94 -2.22
CA HIS A 40 -1.49 -8.33 -1.16
C HIS A 40 -2.18 -8.42 0.19
N ALA A 41 -3.47 -8.09 0.25
CA ALA A 41 -4.28 -8.18 1.46
C ALA A 41 -4.32 -9.62 2.01
N ASP A 42 -4.62 -10.60 1.15
CA ASP A 42 -4.66 -12.02 1.52
C ASP A 42 -3.31 -12.49 2.09
N TYR A 43 -2.20 -12.07 1.48
CA TYR A 43 -0.87 -12.43 1.99
C TYR A 43 -0.53 -11.71 3.30
N ALA A 44 -0.75 -10.41 3.38
CA ALA A 44 -0.50 -9.64 4.61
C ALA A 44 -1.34 -10.17 5.79
N CYS A 45 -2.55 -10.68 5.52
CA CYS A 45 -3.46 -11.22 6.54
C CYS A 45 -3.29 -12.72 6.78
N SER A 46 -2.34 -13.41 6.13
CA SER A 46 -2.22 -14.88 6.18
C SER A 46 -2.02 -15.44 7.59
N ASN A 47 -1.48 -14.66 8.51
CA ASN A 47 -1.31 -15.01 9.92
C ASN A 47 -2.41 -14.43 10.83
N GLY A 48 -3.37 -13.68 10.27
CA GLY A 48 -4.30 -12.88 11.07
C GLY A 48 -3.58 -11.81 11.90
N GLY A 49 -4.13 -11.49 13.07
CA GLY A 49 -3.48 -10.60 14.05
C GLY A 49 -3.56 -9.12 13.71
N ASP A 50 -2.49 -8.40 14.04
CA ASP A 50 -2.41 -6.94 13.85
C ASP A 50 -1.77 -6.63 12.49
N ILE A 51 -2.46 -5.85 11.65
CA ILE A 51 -2.03 -5.55 10.26
C ILE A 51 -1.67 -4.07 10.13
N LEU A 52 -0.54 -3.80 9.48
CA LEU A 52 -0.11 -2.47 9.06
C LEU A 52 -0.25 -2.30 7.55
N GLU A 53 -0.99 -1.28 7.14
CA GLU A 53 -1.07 -0.82 5.75
C GLU A 53 -0.44 0.57 5.65
N ILE A 54 0.51 0.74 4.75
CA ILE A 54 1.16 2.03 4.47
C ILE A 54 0.74 2.47 3.06
N GLY A 55 -0.10 3.51 3.00
CA GLY A 55 -0.83 3.97 1.82
C GLY A 55 -2.25 3.39 1.78
N PHE A 56 -3.25 4.26 1.68
CA PHE A 56 -4.67 3.88 1.61
C PHE A 56 -5.23 3.91 0.18
N GLY A 57 -4.83 4.93 -0.59
CA GLY A 57 -5.30 5.13 -1.96
C GLY A 57 -6.83 5.19 -2.06
N MET A 58 -7.40 4.29 -2.85
CA MET A 58 -8.86 4.12 -3.03
C MET A 58 -9.48 3.20 -1.95
N GLY A 59 -8.70 2.69 -1.00
CA GLY A 59 -9.16 1.74 0.01
C GLY A 59 -9.43 0.34 -0.52
N ILE A 60 -8.93 -0.01 -1.71
CA ILE A 60 -9.17 -1.32 -2.32
C ILE A 60 -8.54 -2.42 -1.47
N SER A 61 -7.25 -2.30 -1.13
CA SER A 61 -6.54 -3.21 -0.23
C SER A 61 -7.16 -3.23 1.16
N ALA A 62 -7.48 -2.05 1.71
CA ALA A 62 -8.11 -1.91 3.02
C ALA A 62 -9.45 -2.66 3.11
N ASN A 63 -10.28 -2.62 2.06
CA ASN A 63 -11.51 -3.40 1.98
C ASN A 63 -11.23 -4.91 2.02
N TYR A 64 -10.22 -5.39 1.30
CA TYR A 64 -9.86 -6.81 1.31
C TYR A 64 -9.22 -7.24 2.64
N ILE A 65 -8.39 -6.39 3.27
CA ILE A 65 -7.83 -6.64 4.60
C ILE A 65 -8.97 -6.84 5.62
N GLN A 66 -10.02 -5.99 5.59
CA GLN A 66 -11.16 -6.09 6.50
C GLN A 66 -12.08 -7.31 6.25
N GLN A 67 -11.94 -7.99 5.11
CA GLN A 67 -12.64 -9.25 4.85
C GLN A 67 -11.93 -10.46 5.48
N ASN A 68 -10.70 -10.29 5.96
CA ASN A 68 -9.93 -11.33 6.61
C ASN A 68 -10.18 -11.35 8.13
N ASN A 69 -9.89 -12.49 8.77
CA ASN A 69 -9.99 -12.62 10.23
C ASN A 69 -8.76 -12.00 10.90
N ILE A 70 -8.80 -10.69 11.11
CA ILE A 70 -7.73 -9.89 11.72
C ILE A 70 -8.15 -9.31 13.06
N LYS A 71 -7.19 -8.99 13.91
CA LYS A 71 -7.43 -8.37 15.23
C LYS A 71 -7.52 -6.85 15.12
N SER A 72 -6.57 -6.23 14.42
CA SER A 72 -6.55 -4.79 14.20
C SER A 72 -5.94 -4.44 12.83
N HIS A 73 -6.28 -3.25 12.34
CA HIS A 73 -5.78 -2.71 11.08
C HIS A 73 -5.32 -1.26 11.29
N THR A 74 -4.02 -1.03 11.28
CA THR A 74 -3.45 0.31 11.31
C THR A 74 -3.13 0.76 9.88
N ILE A 75 -3.62 1.94 9.50
CA ILE A 75 -3.39 2.55 8.19
C ILE A 75 -2.59 3.84 8.37
N VAL A 76 -1.47 3.94 7.70
CA VAL A 76 -0.68 5.18 7.62
C VAL A 76 -0.85 5.79 6.24
N GLU A 77 -1.35 7.03 6.18
CA GLU A 77 -1.59 7.75 4.92
C GLU A 77 -1.08 9.18 5.04
N CYS A 78 -0.28 9.63 4.07
CA CYS A 78 0.35 10.95 4.14
C CYS A 78 -0.47 12.07 3.48
N HIS A 79 -1.37 11.73 2.54
CA HIS A 79 -2.13 12.74 1.82
C HIS A 79 -3.43 13.10 2.54
N PRO A 80 -3.65 14.37 2.97
CA PRO A 80 -4.80 14.75 3.79
C PRO A 80 -6.16 14.40 3.16
N ALA A 81 -6.32 14.58 1.84
CA ALA A 81 -7.59 14.27 1.18
C ALA A 81 -7.86 12.76 1.14
N VAL A 82 -6.83 11.93 0.96
CA VAL A 82 -6.95 10.46 1.02
C VAL A 82 -7.25 10.02 2.45
N THR A 83 -6.58 10.62 3.44
CA THR A 83 -6.82 10.32 4.86
C THR A 83 -8.24 10.66 5.29
N ASN A 84 -8.82 11.75 4.78
CA ASN A 84 -10.22 12.08 5.05
C ASN A 84 -11.18 11.00 4.52
N ASN A 85 -10.91 10.46 3.33
CA ASN A 85 -11.68 9.32 2.80
C ASN A 85 -11.49 8.06 3.66
N ALA A 86 -10.26 7.83 4.14
CA ALA A 86 -9.98 6.71 5.04
C ALA A 86 -10.74 6.82 6.38
N TYR A 87 -10.82 8.01 6.97
CA TYR A 87 -11.63 8.24 8.18
C TYR A 87 -13.12 7.96 7.94
N ALA A 88 -13.69 8.47 6.84
CA ALA A 88 -15.08 8.19 6.49
C ALA A 88 -15.33 6.69 6.25
N TRP A 89 -14.39 6.02 5.58
CA TRP A 89 -14.44 4.57 5.36
C TRP A 89 -14.36 3.77 6.67
N ALA A 90 -13.62 4.24 7.66
CA ALA A 90 -13.39 3.57 8.94
C ALA A 90 -14.49 3.79 9.98
N GLU A 91 -15.45 4.70 9.76
CA GLU A 91 -16.44 5.15 10.76
C GLU A 91 -17.11 4.02 11.55
N ASN A 92 -17.41 2.89 10.88
CA ASN A 92 -18.07 1.73 11.50
C ASN A 92 -17.13 0.51 11.64
N LYS A 93 -15.82 0.73 11.72
CA LYS A 93 -14.80 -0.33 11.83
C LYS A 93 -13.96 -0.12 13.10
N PRO A 94 -14.41 -0.66 14.26
CA PRO A 94 -13.78 -0.38 15.55
C PRO A 94 -12.35 -0.93 15.69
N ASN A 95 -11.95 -1.85 14.82
CA ASN A 95 -10.62 -2.43 14.77
C ASN A 95 -9.64 -1.67 13.86
N VAL A 96 -10.08 -0.54 13.25
CA VAL A 96 -9.25 0.28 12.34
C VAL A 96 -8.70 1.49 13.09
N ASN A 97 -7.40 1.73 12.93
CA ASN A 97 -6.69 2.92 13.40
C ASN A 97 -6.04 3.64 12.22
N ILE A 98 -6.33 4.93 12.03
CA ILE A 98 -5.77 5.73 10.93
C ILE A 98 -4.80 6.76 11.48
N ILE A 99 -3.62 6.82 10.89
CA ILE A 99 -2.55 7.76 11.22
C ILE A 99 -2.29 8.64 9.99
N LEU A 100 -2.64 9.92 10.09
CA LEU A 100 -2.24 10.91 9.09
C LEU A 100 -0.76 11.25 9.28
N GLY A 101 0.06 10.94 8.29
CA GLY A 101 1.49 11.26 8.29
C GLY A 101 2.27 10.46 7.27
N ASP A 102 3.46 10.96 6.97
CA ASP A 102 4.46 10.16 6.26
C ASP A 102 4.94 9.03 7.19
N TRP A 103 4.95 7.79 6.70
CA TRP A 103 5.33 6.61 7.49
C TRP A 103 6.70 6.78 8.14
N PHE A 104 7.64 7.44 7.44
CA PHE A 104 8.98 7.65 7.95
C PHE A 104 9.02 8.61 9.16
N ASP A 105 8.11 9.58 9.18
CA ASP A 105 8.02 10.54 10.30
C ASP A 105 7.30 9.93 11.51
N VAL A 106 6.30 9.07 11.27
CA VAL A 106 5.53 8.41 12.34
C VAL A 106 6.09 7.04 12.77
N LYS A 107 7.13 6.55 12.13
CA LYS A 107 7.69 5.20 12.33
C LYS A 107 7.98 4.79 13.78
N TYR A 108 8.36 5.75 14.62
CA TYR A 108 8.64 5.48 16.04
C TYR A 108 7.39 5.35 16.92
N HIS A 109 6.22 5.65 16.36
CA HIS A 109 4.92 5.48 17.00
C HIS A 109 4.21 4.20 16.52
N LEU A 110 4.78 3.51 15.53
CA LEU A 110 4.26 2.24 15.04
C LEU A 110 4.65 1.10 15.98
N GLY A 111 3.71 0.17 16.15
CA GLY A 111 3.94 -1.03 16.96
C GLY A 111 4.57 -2.17 16.15
N LEU A 112 4.37 -3.41 16.67
CA LEU A 112 4.73 -4.64 15.99
C LEU A 112 3.49 -5.29 15.39
N TYR A 113 3.61 -5.76 14.15
CA TYR A 113 2.50 -6.29 13.34
C TYR A 113 2.76 -7.74 12.90
N ASP A 114 1.67 -8.48 12.71
CA ASP A 114 1.69 -9.83 12.15
C ASP A 114 1.76 -9.79 10.63
N GLY A 115 1.21 -8.74 10.03
CA GLY A 115 1.25 -8.51 8.59
C GLY A 115 1.48 -7.06 8.20
N LEU A 116 2.17 -6.84 7.07
CA LEU A 116 2.42 -5.51 6.53
C LEU A 116 2.21 -5.50 5.02
N PHE A 117 1.46 -4.50 4.54
CA PHE A 117 1.37 -4.12 3.14
C PHE A 117 1.86 -2.68 2.95
N TYR A 118 2.79 -2.50 2.01
CA TYR A 118 3.35 -1.18 1.69
C TYR A 118 3.07 -0.84 0.22
N ASP A 119 2.32 0.23 0.02
CA ASP A 119 2.00 0.78 -1.30
C ASP A 119 1.87 2.29 -1.22
N THR A 120 2.87 3.02 -1.69
CA THR A 120 2.93 4.47 -1.61
C THR A 120 3.21 5.09 -2.97
N TYR A 121 2.62 6.25 -3.22
CA TYR A 121 2.88 7.04 -4.42
C TYR A 121 3.93 8.10 -4.15
N GLY A 122 4.98 8.14 -5.01
CA GLY A 122 5.98 9.22 -4.99
C GLY A 122 6.82 9.32 -3.72
N ASP A 123 6.91 8.24 -2.96
CA ASP A 123 7.67 8.21 -1.71
C ASP A 123 9.18 8.24 -1.96
N THR A 124 9.79 9.37 -1.62
CA THR A 124 11.25 9.57 -1.73
C THR A 124 12.04 8.78 -0.68
N LYS A 125 11.38 8.28 0.37
CA LYS A 125 11.96 7.54 1.50
C LYS A 125 11.77 6.02 1.37
N ALA A 126 11.08 5.56 0.31
CA ALA A 126 10.74 4.15 0.10
C ALA A 126 11.92 3.18 0.27
N LYS A 127 13.12 3.55 -0.21
CA LYS A 127 14.33 2.71 -0.05
C LYS A 127 14.80 2.55 1.40
N GLN A 128 14.36 3.41 2.30
CA GLN A 128 14.69 3.32 3.73
C GLN A 128 13.80 2.29 4.45
N LEU A 129 12.70 1.87 3.81
CA LEU A 129 11.82 0.84 4.39
C LEU A 129 12.59 -0.43 4.76
N LYS A 130 13.60 -0.82 3.98
CA LYS A 130 14.45 -2.00 4.27
C LYS A 130 15.06 -1.99 5.68
N ASP A 131 15.40 -0.78 6.18
CA ASP A 131 16.09 -0.60 7.45
C ASP A 131 15.10 -0.63 8.63
N TYR A 132 13.84 -0.24 8.40
CA TYR A 132 12.80 -0.16 9.42
C TYR A 132 11.81 -1.34 9.37
N LEU A 133 11.64 -1.99 8.23
CA LEU A 133 10.68 -3.09 8.09
C LEU A 133 10.84 -4.17 9.17
N PRO A 134 12.05 -4.62 9.54
CA PRO A 134 12.20 -5.59 10.64
C PRO A 134 11.72 -5.07 12.00
N THR A 135 11.72 -3.74 12.21
CA THR A 135 11.28 -3.15 13.50
C THR A 135 9.77 -3.04 13.59
N PHE A 136 9.04 -3.21 12.50
CA PHE A 136 7.58 -3.23 12.46
C PHE A 136 7.00 -4.65 12.57
N MET A 137 7.84 -5.67 12.42
CA MET A 137 7.36 -7.04 12.28
C MET A 137 7.54 -7.85 13.56
N LYS A 138 6.49 -8.58 13.93
CA LYS A 138 6.58 -9.64 14.95
C LYS A 138 7.36 -10.84 14.40
N ASN A 139 7.82 -11.69 15.31
CA ASN A 139 8.33 -13.00 14.93
C ASN A 139 7.25 -13.78 14.15
N LYS A 140 7.64 -14.38 13.04
CA LYS A 140 6.77 -15.05 12.05
C LYS A 140 5.81 -14.11 11.30
N GLY A 141 5.96 -12.79 11.43
CA GLY A 141 5.20 -11.83 10.65
C GLY A 141 5.51 -11.91 9.16
N VAL A 142 4.62 -11.39 8.33
CA VAL A 142 4.76 -11.38 6.86
C VAL A 142 4.64 -9.97 6.31
N ALA A 143 5.40 -9.67 5.25
CA ALA A 143 5.31 -8.39 4.58
C ALA A 143 5.28 -8.54 3.06
N THR A 144 4.58 -7.63 2.43
CA THR A 144 4.47 -7.50 0.98
C THR A 144 4.45 -6.03 0.58
N TRP A 145 4.79 -5.72 -0.66
CA TRP A 145 4.85 -4.33 -1.13
C TRP A 145 4.55 -4.23 -2.62
N TRP A 146 4.11 -3.06 -3.08
CA TRP A 146 3.89 -2.78 -4.49
C TRP A 146 5.18 -2.98 -5.30
N ASN A 147 5.08 -3.68 -6.42
CA ASN A 147 6.17 -3.92 -7.35
C ASN A 147 5.85 -3.30 -8.71
N SER A 148 6.55 -2.23 -9.06
CA SER A 148 6.32 -1.49 -10.31
C SER A 148 6.82 -2.21 -11.58
N TYR A 149 7.40 -3.40 -11.45
CA TYR A 149 8.03 -4.12 -12.56
C TYR A 149 7.36 -5.46 -12.82
N ASN A 150 7.48 -5.93 -14.05
CA ASN A 150 6.95 -7.24 -14.47
C ASN A 150 7.90 -8.41 -14.16
N GLU A 151 8.78 -8.25 -13.20
CA GLU A 151 9.80 -9.23 -12.83
C GLU A 151 10.07 -9.24 -11.33
N LYS A 152 10.82 -10.24 -10.87
CA LYS A 152 11.34 -10.30 -9.51
C LYS A 152 12.31 -9.15 -9.29
N ASN A 153 11.93 -8.19 -8.47
CA ASN A 153 12.61 -6.92 -8.33
C ASN A 153 12.94 -6.61 -6.87
N ASN A 154 14.03 -5.90 -6.69
CA ASN A 154 14.51 -5.44 -5.39
C ASN A 154 14.57 -3.90 -5.33
N GLN A 155 13.57 -3.22 -5.88
CA GLN A 155 13.54 -1.73 -5.95
C GLN A 155 13.65 -1.04 -4.60
N LEU A 156 13.11 -1.68 -3.53
CA LEU A 156 13.18 -1.15 -2.15
C LEU A 156 14.44 -1.61 -1.41
N GLY A 157 15.29 -2.43 -2.01
CA GLY A 157 16.41 -3.07 -1.34
C GLY A 157 16.01 -4.19 -0.37
N ILE A 158 14.75 -4.62 -0.38
CA ILE A 158 14.20 -5.69 0.46
C ILE A 158 14.18 -6.98 -0.35
N LYS A 159 14.95 -7.97 0.06
CA LYS A 159 14.94 -9.28 -0.59
C LYS A 159 13.65 -10.03 -0.22
N ALA A 160 12.80 -10.27 -1.21
CA ALA A 160 11.66 -11.16 -1.06
C ALA A 160 12.12 -12.62 -0.98
N ASP A 161 11.43 -13.43 -0.19
CA ASP A 161 11.70 -14.87 -0.07
C ASP A 161 11.06 -15.65 -1.22
N SER A 162 9.91 -15.18 -1.71
CA SER A 162 9.23 -15.74 -2.88
C SER A 162 8.35 -14.69 -3.59
N TYR A 163 7.79 -15.09 -4.73
CA TYR A 163 6.87 -14.26 -5.51
C TYR A 163 5.66 -15.08 -5.97
N SER A 164 4.47 -14.49 -5.89
CA SER A 164 3.30 -14.96 -6.65
C SER A 164 3.18 -14.20 -7.97
N ILE A 165 2.70 -14.87 -9.01
CA ILE A 165 2.46 -14.24 -10.31
C ILE A 165 0.95 -14.08 -10.47
N ILE A 166 0.52 -12.87 -10.83
CA ILE A 166 -0.87 -12.51 -11.03
C ILE A 166 -1.02 -12.00 -12.46
N ASP A 167 -1.93 -12.60 -13.22
CA ASP A 167 -2.29 -12.05 -14.52
C ASP A 167 -3.12 -10.79 -14.34
N VAL A 168 -2.74 -9.72 -15.05
CA VAL A 168 -3.36 -8.42 -14.96
C VAL A 168 -3.66 -7.86 -16.34
N ASN A 169 -4.65 -6.98 -16.41
CA ASN A 169 -5.01 -6.30 -17.65
C ASN A 169 -5.15 -4.79 -17.40
N PRO A 170 -4.02 -4.09 -17.21
CA PRO A 170 -4.03 -2.67 -16.89
C PRO A 170 -4.48 -1.86 -18.09
N LYS A 171 -5.64 -1.20 -17.99
CA LYS A 171 -6.21 -0.37 -19.06
C LYS A 171 -6.03 1.10 -18.75
N ASN A 172 -5.77 1.90 -19.79
CA ASN A 172 -5.81 3.36 -19.72
C ASN A 172 -4.93 4.00 -18.63
N ASN A 173 -3.80 3.36 -18.29
CA ASN A 173 -2.86 3.87 -17.30
C ASN A 173 -1.50 4.23 -17.93
N ASN A 174 -0.65 4.93 -17.18
CA ASN A 174 0.69 5.34 -17.62
C ASN A 174 1.83 4.88 -16.69
N TYR A 175 1.55 4.02 -15.70
CA TYR A 175 2.54 3.59 -14.71
C TYR A 175 2.82 2.08 -14.71
N PHE A 176 1.88 1.23 -15.19
CA PHE A 176 2.09 -0.20 -15.28
C PHE A 176 1.61 -0.74 -16.62
N LYS A 177 2.51 -1.29 -17.44
CA LYS A 177 2.24 -1.67 -18.85
C LYS A 177 2.34 -3.17 -19.11
N PHE A 178 2.45 -3.97 -18.06
CA PHE A 178 2.70 -5.40 -18.16
C PHE A 178 1.39 -6.18 -17.95
N ASN A 179 1.32 -7.39 -18.47
CA ASN A 179 0.20 -8.31 -18.29
C ASN A 179 0.40 -9.33 -17.15
N LYS A 180 1.52 -9.22 -16.44
CA LYS A 180 1.85 -10.02 -15.25
C LYS A 180 2.39 -9.13 -14.16
N TYR A 181 1.93 -9.38 -12.95
CA TYR A 181 2.41 -8.74 -11.74
C TYR A 181 3.11 -9.75 -10.86
N TYR A 182 4.29 -9.41 -10.36
CA TYR A 182 5.08 -10.25 -9.45
C TYR A 182 4.93 -9.71 -8.02
N LEU A 183 4.07 -10.36 -7.25
CA LEU A 183 3.78 -10.00 -5.85
C LEU A 183 4.91 -10.52 -4.95
N PRO A 184 5.69 -9.62 -4.31
CA PRO A 184 6.76 -10.03 -3.42
C PRO A 184 6.22 -10.51 -2.08
N LYS A 185 6.84 -11.54 -1.52
CA LYS A 185 6.53 -12.15 -0.24
C LYS A 185 7.76 -12.22 0.64
N LYS A 186 7.64 -11.74 1.88
CA LYS A 186 8.69 -11.75 2.89
C LYS A 186 8.17 -12.32 4.19
N GLU A 187 8.92 -13.24 4.80
CA GLU A 187 8.65 -13.82 6.11
C GLU A 187 9.73 -13.41 7.10
N PHE A 188 9.35 -13.17 8.35
CA PHE A 188 10.23 -12.83 9.45
C PHE A 188 10.35 -14.00 10.43
N LYS A 189 11.58 -14.28 10.86
CA LYS A 189 11.90 -15.39 11.78
C LYS A 189 11.94 -14.91 13.22
#